data_6479cccabb5e4e393a03cfef930e0ed8
#
_entry.id   6479cccabb5e4e393a03cfef930e0ed8
#
_cell.length_a   1.000
_cell.length_b   1.000
_cell.length_c   1.000
_cell.angle_alpha   90.00
_cell.angle_beta   90.00
_cell.angle_gamma   90.00
#
_symmetry.space_group_name_H-M   'P 1'
#
loop_
_entity.id
_entity.type
_entity.pdbx_description
1 polymer ?
#
loop_
_entity_poly.entity_id
_entity_poly.type
_entity_poly.pdbx_seq_one_letter_code
_entity_poly.pdbx_strand_id
1 'polypeptide(L)'
;MLAAGASAVTLSACGGFDSASSGEHLIHDYVSKFGRGKVALTSASCPGGVKQKTGGSYTCKVVIHEDKTGNQHAGTITVHMLAGNKVSLDGSRDVHIR
;
A
#
# COMPACT_ATOMS: atom_id res chain seq x y z
N MET A 1 1.97 -29.27 -3.03
CA MET A 1 1.63 -29.09 -2.68
C MET A 1 1.70 -28.73 -2.28
N LEU A 2 1.77 -28.55 -2.47
CA LEU A 2 1.46 -28.19 -2.06
C LEU A 2 1.59 -27.66 -1.87
N ALA A 3 1.68 -27.57 -2.06
CA ALA A 3 1.47 -27.00 -1.81
C ALA A 3 1.59 -26.36 -1.63
N ALA A 4 1.77 -26.28 -1.83
CA ALA A 4 1.56 -25.69 -1.65
C ALA A 4 1.66 -24.99 -1.54
N GLY A 5 1.77 -24.92 -1.77
CA GLY A 5 1.43 -24.25 -1.75
C GLY A 5 1.59 -23.58 -1.75
N ALA A 6 1.70 -23.47 -1.96
CA ALA A 6 1.40 -22.86 -1.98
C ALA A 6 1.51 -22.16 -1.91
N SER A 7 1.61 -22.02 -2.11
CA SER A 7 1.26 -21.39 -1.98
C SER A 7 1.26 -20.61 -1.89
N ALA A 8 1.32 -20.49 -2.13
CA ALA A 8 0.82 -19.83 -2.04
C ALA A 8 0.78 -19.18 -1.94
N VAL A 9 0.83 -18.92 -2.25
CA VAL A 9 0.28 -18.37 -2.09
C VAL A 9 -0.10 -17.82 -1.96
N THR A 10 -0.11 -17.74 -2.16
CA THR A 10 -0.79 -17.34 -1.98
C THR A 10 -1.16 -17.00 -1.50
N LEU A 11 -1.31 -16.85 -1.77
CA LEU A 11 -1.87 -16.54 -1.28
C LEU A 11 -2.62 -16.46 -1.15
N SER A 12 -2.81 -16.61 -1.37
CA SER A 12 -3.70 -16.56 -1.25
C SER A 12 -4.45 -16.95 -0.98
N ALA A 13 -4.55 -17.35 -1.41
CA ALA A 13 -5.33 -17.61 -1.23
C ALA A 13 -6.05 -17.98 -0.98
N CYS A 14 -5.73 -18.80 -1.19
CA CYS A 14 -6.86 -18.75 -1.00
C CYS A 14 -7.25 -17.65 -0.60
N GLY A 15 -6.70 -17.50 -0.65
CA GLY A 15 -7.00 -16.44 -0.21
C GLY A 15 -7.32 -15.40 -0.68
N GLY A 16 -6.85 -15.18 -1.09
CA GLY A 16 -7.36 -14.06 -1.54
C GLY A 16 -6.64 -12.85 -1.28
N PHE A 17 -7.36 -11.81 -1.35
CA PHE A 17 -6.86 -10.46 -1.25
C PHE A 17 -6.64 -10.03 0.21
N ASP A 18 -5.44 -9.51 0.49
CA ASP A 18 -5.14 -8.92 1.79
C ASP A 18 -4.95 -7.42 1.60
N SER A 19 -5.96 -6.64 1.97
CA SER A 19 -5.95 -5.20 1.75
C SER A 19 -4.83 -4.50 2.52
N ALA A 20 -4.57 -4.91 3.76
CA ALA A 20 -3.53 -4.29 4.56
C ALA A 20 -2.15 -4.51 3.92
N SER A 21 -1.81 -5.75 3.64
CA SER A 21 -0.52 -6.09 3.07
C SER A 21 -0.33 -5.49 1.67
N SER A 22 -1.33 -5.62 0.82
CA SER A 22 -1.25 -5.11 -0.55
C SER A 22 -1.07 -3.60 -0.59
N GLY A 23 -1.82 -2.88 0.24
CA GLY A 23 -1.72 -1.43 0.29
C GLY A 23 -0.39 -0.97 0.86
N GLU A 24 0.08 -1.61 1.92
CA GLU A 24 1.35 -1.23 2.54
C GLU A 24 2.53 -1.48 1.61
N HIS A 25 2.53 -2.60 0.89
CA HIS A 25 3.56 -2.86 -0.11
C HIS A 25 3.56 -1.83 -1.23
N LEU A 26 2.38 -1.49 -1.73
CA LEU A 26 2.24 -0.50 -2.78
C LEU A 26 2.78 0.86 -2.33
N ILE A 27 2.44 1.28 -1.12
CA ILE A 27 2.90 2.55 -0.56
C ILE A 27 4.40 2.55 -0.37
N HIS A 28 4.94 1.46 0.15
CA HIS A 28 6.38 1.33 0.33
C HIS A 28 7.12 1.47 -1.00
N ASP A 29 6.63 0.79 -2.03
CA ASP A 29 7.23 0.88 -3.36
C ASP A 29 7.12 2.29 -3.94
N TYR A 30 5.97 2.93 -3.77
CA TYR A 30 5.76 4.28 -4.25
C TYR A 30 6.74 5.27 -3.60
N VAL A 31 6.86 5.23 -2.27
CA VAL A 31 7.75 6.15 -1.55
C VAL A 31 9.21 5.88 -1.92
N SER A 32 9.57 4.60 -2.07
CA SER A 32 10.94 4.24 -2.48
C SER A 32 11.30 4.78 -3.85
N LYS A 33 10.34 4.80 -4.78
CA LYS A 33 10.59 5.29 -6.13
C LYS A 33 10.57 6.81 -6.23
N PHE A 34 9.59 7.44 -5.62
CA PHE A 34 9.33 8.86 -5.85
C PHE A 34 9.85 9.75 -4.74
N GLY A 35 10.19 9.20 -3.58
CA GLY A 35 10.75 9.95 -2.47
C GLY A 35 12.26 9.88 -2.35
N ARG A 36 12.95 9.26 -3.28
CA ARG A 36 14.38 8.99 -3.19
C ARG A 36 15.18 10.26 -2.95
N GLY A 37 16.01 10.22 -1.91
CA GLY A 37 16.91 11.32 -1.57
C GLY A 37 16.22 12.52 -0.92
N LYS A 38 14.91 12.44 -0.71
CA LYS A 38 14.15 13.55 -0.14
C LYS A 38 13.33 13.11 1.06
N VAL A 39 12.53 12.06 0.90
CA VAL A 39 11.69 11.54 1.98
C VAL A 39 11.75 10.03 2.01
N ALA A 40 11.49 9.49 3.18
CA ALA A 40 11.39 8.05 3.39
C ALA A 40 10.14 7.75 4.19
N LEU A 41 9.66 6.52 4.07
CA LEU A 41 8.46 6.08 4.79
C LEU A 41 8.82 5.71 6.22
N THR A 42 8.15 6.33 7.19
CA THR A 42 8.26 5.96 8.60
C THR A 42 7.29 4.82 8.91
N SER A 43 6.04 4.96 8.47
CA SER A 43 5.04 3.93 8.69
C SER A 43 3.91 4.05 7.69
N ALA A 44 3.26 2.94 7.43
CA ALA A 44 2.05 2.88 6.63
C ALA A 44 1.10 1.89 7.28
N SER A 45 -0.16 2.27 7.39
CA SER A 45 -1.18 1.43 8.00
C SER A 45 -2.41 1.44 7.14
N CYS A 46 -2.71 0.29 6.55
CA CYS A 46 -3.89 0.11 5.71
C CYS A 46 -4.90 -0.76 6.42
N PRO A 47 -6.21 -0.51 6.22
CA PRO A 47 -7.23 -1.34 6.86
C PRO A 47 -7.18 -2.78 6.35
N GLY A 48 -7.26 -3.72 7.29
CA GLY A 48 -7.39 -5.12 6.94
C GLY A 48 -8.86 -5.47 6.71
N GLY A 49 -9.09 -6.58 6.03
CA GLY A 49 -10.45 -7.07 5.86
C GLY A 49 -11.28 -6.35 4.83
N VAL A 50 -10.70 -5.45 4.05
CA VAL A 50 -11.42 -4.84 2.94
C VAL A 50 -11.57 -5.87 1.84
N LYS A 51 -12.81 -6.11 1.41
CA LYS A 51 -13.06 -7.09 0.36
C LYS A 51 -12.62 -6.55 -0.98
N GLN A 52 -11.96 -7.42 -1.75
CA GLN A 52 -11.53 -7.05 -3.09
C GLN A 52 -12.76 -6.76 -3.94
N LYS A 53 -12.73 -5.59 -4.58
CA LYS A 53 -13.80 -5.18 -5.48
C LYS A 53 -13.18 -4.31 -6.56
N THR A 54 -13.18 -4.79 -7.79
CA THR A 54 -12.65 -4.04 -8.92
C THR A 54 -13.35 -2.68 -9.03
N GLY A 55 -12.57 -1.63 -9.05
CA GLY A 55 -13.10 -0.26 -9.04
C GLY A 55 -13.33 0.32 -7.66
N GLY A 56 -13.17 -0.48 -6.61
CA GLY A 56 -13.27 0.02 -5.24
C GLY A 56 -11.95 0.65 -4.78
N SER A 57 -11.98 1.22 -3.58
CA SER A 57 -10.79 1.85 -3.01
C SER A 57 -10.83 1.81 -1.50
N TYR A 58 -9.68 2.02 -0.88
CA TYR A 58 -9.58 2.19 0.57
C TYR A 58 -8.44 3.16 0.87
N THR A 59 -8.46 3.74 2.06
CA THR A 59 -7.52 4.77 2.45
C THR A 59 -6.58 4.27 3.53
N CYS A 60 -5.29 4.48 3.34
CA CYS A 60 -4.26 4.11 4.29
C CYS A 60 -3.72 5.37 4.98
N LYS A 61 -3.29 5.21 6.22
CA LYS A 61 -2.60 6.28 6.96
C LYS A 61 -1.11 6.11 6.80
N VAL A 62 -0.40 7.19 6.55
CA VAL A 62 1.04 7.14 6.35
C VAL A 62 1.73 8.23 7.14
N VAL A 63 2.97 7.95 7.53
CA VAL A 63 3.89 8.94 8.07
C VAL A 63 5.18 8.84 7.29
N ILE A 64 5.62 9.95 6.76
CA ILE A 64 6.92 10.03 6.06
C ILE A 64 7.82 10.99 6.84
N HIS A 65 9.10 10.90 6.59
CA HIS A 65 10.06 11.85 7.16
C HIS A 65 10.99 12.36 6.08
N GLU A 66 11.44 13.60 6.25
CA GLU A 66 12.42 14.20 5.36
C GLU A 66 13.82 13.70 5.72
N ASP A 67 14.57 13.29 4.71
CA ASP A 67 15.89 12.72 4.94
C ASP A 67 16.87 13.73 5.56
N LYS A 68 16.76 15.00 5.19
CA LYS A 68 17.70 16.02 5.66
C LYS A 68 17.41 16.51 7.06
N THR A 69 16.15 16.72 7.38
CA THR A 69 15.76 17.35 8.64
C THR A 69 15.22 16.37 9.66
N GLY A 70 14.76 15.21 9.22
CA GLY A 70 14.06 14.26 10.07
C GLY A 70 12.63 14.67 10.41
N ASN A 71 12.15 15.78 9.87
CA ASN A 71 10.79 16.23 10.12
C ASN A 71 9.80 15.23 9.59
N GLN A 72 8.77 14.94 10.37
CA GLN A 72 7.76 13.97 10.00
C GLN A 72 6.50 14.66 9.49
N HIS A 73 5.86 14.03 8.52
CA HIS A 73 4.61 14.51 7.94
C HIS A 73 3.62 13.36 7.87
N ALA A 74 2.45 13.57 8.41
CA ALA A 74 1.39 12.57 8.38
C ALA A 74 0.44 12.86 7.23
N GLY A 75 -0.15 11.79 6.70
CA GLY A 75 -1.10 11.97 5.62
C GLY A 75 -1.87 10.69 5.34
N THR A 76 -2.55 10.70 4.22
CA THR A 76 -3.33 9.54 3.77
C THR A 76 -3.03 9.25 2.30
N ILE A 77 -3.14 7.98 1.95
CA ILE A 77 -3.01 7.55 0.56
C ILE A 77 -4.19 6.67 0.23
N THR A 78 -4.88 6.98 -0.86
CA THR A 78 -5.99 6.16 -1.34
C THR A 78 -5.47 5.11 -2.29
N VAL A 79 -5.83 3.86 -2.04
CA VAL A 79 -5.43 2.71 -2.84
C VAL A 79 -6.63 2.22 -3.62
N HIS A 80 -6.47 2.03 -4.92
CA HIS A 80 -7.54 1.56 -5.80
C HIS A 80 -7.36 0.08 -6.08
N MET A 81 -8.47 -0.66 -6.03
CA MET A 81 -8.47 -2.08 -6.28
C MET A 81 -8.76 -2.37 -7.74
N LEU A 82 -7.93 -3.21 -8.33
CA LEU A 82 -8.04 -3.60 -9.74
C LEU A 82 -8.40 -5.08 -9.84
N ALA A 83 -8.72 -5.51 -11.05
CA ALA A 83 -8.99 -6.92 -11.31
C ALA A 83 -7.76 -7.76 -11.00
N GLY A 84 -7.96 -9.01 -10.59
CA GLY A 84 -6.87 -9.93 -10.31
C GLY A 84 -6.16 -9.68 -9.00
N ASN A 85 -6.86 -9.11 -8.03
CA ASN A 85 -6.32 -8.82 -6.69
C ASN A 85 -5.12 -7.87 -6.73
N LYS A 86 -5.13 -6.96 -7.70
CA LYS A 86 -4.09 -5.96 -7.85
C LYS A 86 -4.54 -4.64 -7.26
N VAL A 87 -3.58 -3.79 -6.93
CA VAL A 87 -3.85 -2.46 -6.37
C VAL A 87 -3.00 -1.43 -7.10
N SER A 88 -3.48 -0.18 -7.10
CA SER A 88 -2.74 0.92 -7.70
C SER A 88 -3.02 2.22 -6.95
N LEU A 89 -2.16 3.20 -7.16
CA LEU A 89 -2.40 4.57 -6.69
C LEU A 89 -1.87 5.55 -7.72
N ASP A 90 -2.49 6.73 -7.74
CA ASP A 90 -2.06 7.85 -8.58
C ASP A 90 -1.48 8.92 -7.65
N GLY A 91 -0.18 9.15 -7.74
CA GLY A 91 0.50 10.06 -6.84
C GLY A 91 0.00 11.49 -6.89
N SER A 92 -0.59 11.92 -8.01
CA SER A 92 -1.10 13.27 -8.13
C SER A 92 -2.49 13.45 -7.50
N ARG A 93 -3.22 12.36 -7.27
CA ARG A 93 -4.62 12.42 -6.82
C ARG A 93 -4.86 11.73 -5.49
N ASP A 94 -4.14 10.66 -5.24
CA ASP A 94 -4.42 9.77 -4.12
C ASP A 94 -3.57 10.04 -2.90
N VAL A 95 -2.52 10.85 -3.03
CA VAL A 95 -1.58 11.14 -1.93
C VAL A 95 -1.88 12.50 -1.34
N HIS A 96 -2.21 12.51 -0.05
CA HIS A 96 -2.55 13.74 0.68
C HIS A 96 -1.69 13.82 1.94
N ILE A 97 -0.53 14.46 1.81
CA ILE A 97 0.45 14.61 2.90
C ILE A 97 0.42 16.06 3.38
N ARG A 98 0.44 16.24 4.69
CA ARG A 98 0.45 17.58 5.29
C ARG A 98 1.86 18.11 5.52
#